data_4e372919ea2bd482347b8c72162912a8
#
_entry.id   4e372919ea2bd482347b8c72162912a8
#
_cell.length_a   1.000
_cell.length_b   1.000
_cell.length_c   1.000
_cell.angle_alpha   90.00
_cell.angle_beta   90.00
_cell.angle_gamma   90.00
#
_symmetry.space_group_name_H-M   'P 1'
#
loop_
_entity.id
_entity.type
_entity.pdbx_description
1 polymer ?
#
loop_
_entity_poly.entity_id
_entity_poly.type
_entity_poly.pdbx_seq_one_letter_code
_entity_poly.pdbx_strand_id
1 'polypeptide(L)'
;EIDGVHQDYMSIVYQKDDKLFIPVTQLNLIQKYVSSEAKPPKINKLGGSEWSKTKSKVSKKIEDIADDLIELYAKREAERGYAFGPDDEYQKEFEDAFPYSETDDQLRSTAEIKHDMEKARPMDRLLVGDVGFGKTEVALRAAFKAIKENKQVAFLVPTTILAQQHFDTMTERFENFPVNVAMLSRFRTKKQQNETIEQIR
;
A
#
# COMPACT_ATOMS: atom_id res chain seq x y z
N GLU A 1 -36.20 22.94 -20.27
CA GLU A 1 -37.17 23.43 -19.29
C GLU A 1 -37.88 22.22 -18.69
N ILE A 2 -37.86 22.07 -17.38
CA ILE A 2 -38.61 21.05 -16.64
C ILE A 2 -39.34 21.79 -15.53
N ASP A 3 -40.63 21.64 -15.45
CA ASP A 3 -41.51 22.32 -14.47
C ASP A 3 -41.34 23.85 -14.41
N GLY A 4 -41.12 24.49 -15.57
CA GLY A 4 -40.96 25.94 -15.68
C GLY A 4 -39.59 26.47 -15.26
N VAL A 5 -38.63 25.61 -14.91
CA VAL A 5 -37.26 25.98 -14.55
C VAL A 5 -36.34 25.83 -15.76
N HIS A 6 -35.71 26.95 -16.17
CA HIS A 6 -34.66 26.94 -17.18
C HIS A 6 -33.31 26.63 -16.51
N GLN A 7 -32.89 25.40 -16.63
CA GLN A 7 -31.61 24.93 -16.11
C GLN A 7 -30.98 23.93 -17.06
N ASP A 8 -29.66 23.89 -17.13
CA ASP A 8 -28.93 22.88 -17.89
C ASP A 8 -28.93 21.54 -17.15
N TYR A 9 -29.11 20.46 -17.90
CA TYR A 9 -29.17 19.11 -17.39
C TYR A 9 -28.23 18.22 -18.19
N MET A 10 -27.52 17.33 -17.47
CA MET A 10 -26.83 16.20 -18.07
C MET A 10 -27.82 15.05 -18.28
N SER A 11 -27.89 14.50 -19.49
CA SER A 11 -28.71 13.33 -19.81
C SER A 11 -27.86 12.06 -19.70
N ILE A 12 -28.26 11.16 -18.81
CA ILE A 12 -27.66 9.84 -18.69
C ILE A 12 -28.60 8.81 -19.33
N VAL A 13 -28.08 8.05 -20.27
CA VAL A 13 -28.85 7.03 -21.00
C VAL A 13 -28.65 5.67 -20.32
N TYR A 14 -29.76 5.03 -19.98
CA TYR A 14 -29.84 3.68 -19.41
C TYR A 14 -30.22 2.66 -20.49
N GLN A 15 -30.31 1.38 -20.09
CA GLN A 15 -30.76 0.31 -20.99
C GLN A 15 -32.17 0.62 -21.53
N LYS A 16 -32.42 0.33 -22.80
CA LYS A 16 -33.67 0.61 -23.52
C LYS A 16 -33.96 2.10 -23.74
N ASP A 17 -32.94 2.92 -23.84
CA ASP A 17 -33.00 4.37 -24.07
C ASP A 17 -33.75 5.16 -22.97
N ASP A 18 -33.95 4.57 -21.80
CA ASP A 18 -34.43 5.33 -20.64
C ASP A 18 -33.42 6.43 -20.29
N LYS A 19 -33.90 7.63 -19.97
CA LYS A 19 -33.06 8.81 -19.70
C LYS A 19 -33.27 9.31 -18.27
N LEU A 20 -32.18 9.59 -17.58
CA LEU A 20 -32.17 10.33 -16.33
C LEU A 20 -31.52 11.68 -16.56
N PHE A 21 -32.22 12.75 -16.16
CA PHE A 21 -31.71 14.11 -16.26
C PHE A 21 -31.21 14.57 -14.89
N ILE A 22 -29.95 14.97 -14.82
CA ILE A 22 -29.31 15.44 -13.58
C ILE A 22 -28.94 16.91 -13.78
N PRO A 23 -29.41 17.83 -12.89
CA PRO A 23 -29.03 19.22 -12.95
C PRO A 23 -27.52 19.42 -12.89
N VAL A 24 -26.96 20.37 -13.63
CA VAL A 24 -25.51 20.65 -13.61
C VAL A 24 -25.00 21.02 -12.21
N THR A 25 -25.87 21.53 -11.35
CA THR A 25 -25.55 21.79 -9.93
C THR A 25 -25.30 20.54 -9.10
N GLN A 26 -25.63 19.36 -9.62
CA GLN A 26 -25.47 18.04 -8.98
C GLN A 26 -24.48 17.13 -9.72
N LEU A 27 -23.61 17.69 -10.55
CA LEU A 27 -22.59 16.92 -11.28
C LEU A 27 -21.56 16.22 -10.35
N ASN A 28 -21.42 16.71 -9.14
CA ASN A 28 -20.61 16.06 -8.09
C ASN A 28 -21.12 14.66 -7.69
N LEU A 29 -22.39 14.35 -7.99
CA LEU A 29 -22.96 13.01 -7.75
C LEU A 29 -22.61 12.00 -8.86
N ILE A 30 -21.95 12.45 -9.93
CA ILE A 30 -21.62 11.64 -11.09
C ILE A 30 -20.11 11.49 -11.17
N GLN A 31 -19.66 10.24 -11.39
CA GLN A 31 -18.26 9.96 -11.66
C GLN A 31 -18.13 9.17 -12.96
N LYS A 32 -17.07 9.47 -13.73
CA LYS A 32 -16.74 8.67 -14.89
C LYS A 32 -16.37 7.25 -14.45
N TYR A 33 -17.07 6.26 -15.01
CA TYR A 33 -16.70 4.87 -14.75
C TYR A 33 -15.32 4.55 -15.35
N VAL A 34 -14.40 4.11 -14.52
CA VAL A 34 -13.08 3.64 -14.94
C VAL A 34 -13.03 2.15 -14.68
N SER A 35 -12.94 1.35 -15.75
CA SER A 35 -12.75 -0.10 -15.65
C SER A 35 -11.29 -0.43 -15.92
N SER A 36 -10.73 -1.33 -15.13
CA SER A 36 -9.42 -1.95 -15.39
C SER A 36 -9.48 -2.99 -16.53
N GLU A 37 -10.67 -3.42 -16.91
CA GLU A 37 -10.88 -4.37 -17.98
C GLU A 37 -11.27 -3.65 -19.27
N ALA A 38 -10.76 -4.12 -20.42
CA ALA A 38 -11.05 -3.55 -21.74
C ALA A 38 -12.51 -3.74 -22.21
N LYS A 39 -13.39 -4.25 -21.36
CA LYS A 39 -14.81 -4.49 -21.68
C LYS A 39 -15.67 -3.32 -21.20
N PRO A 40 -16.59 -2.81 -22.05
CA PRO A 40 -17.52 -1.79 -21.62
C PRO A 40 -18.43 -2.31 -20.49
N PRO A 41 -18.80 -1.46 -19.51
CA PRO A 41 -19.68 -1.86 -18.42
C PRO A 41 -21.08 -2.21 -18.94
N LYS A 42 -21.73 -3.16 -18.28
CA LYS A 42 -23.13 -3.47 -18.58
C LYS A 42 -24.01 -2.32 -18.12
N ILE A 43 -24.76 -1.75 -19.07
CA ILE A 43 -25.75 -0.71 -18.77
C ILE A 43 -26.98 -1.36 -18.11
N ASN A 44 -27.38 -0.84 -16.96
CA ASN A 44 -28.55 -1.34 -16.20
C ASN A 44 -29.84 -0.66 -16.67
N LYS A 45 -30.98 -1.27 -16.39
CA LYS A 45 -32.30 -0.69 -16.59
C LYS A 45 -32.61 0.33 -15.49
N LEU A 46 -33.15 1.49 -15.85
CA LEU A 46 -33.60 2.50 -14.89
C LEU A 46 -34.76 1.92 -14.03
N GLY A 47 -34.70 2.08 -12.71
CA GLY A 47 -35.70 1.53 -11.79
C GLY A 47 -35.71 0.01 -11.65
N GLY A 48 -34.77 -0.71 -12.27
CA GLY A 48 -34.66 -2.17 -12.15
C GLY A 48 -34.04 -2.65 -10.84
N SER A 49 -34.31 -3.89 -10.45
CA SER A 49 -33.74 -4.50 -9.23
C SER A 49 -32.29 -5.01 -9.41
N GLU A 50 -31.74 -4.99 -10.63
CA GLU A 50 -30.40 -5.50 -10.93
C GLU A 50 -29.30 -4.75 -10.16
N TRP A 51 -29.39 -3.42 -10.12
CA TRP A 51 -28.44 -2.60 -9.37
C TRP A 51 -28.49 -2.85 -7.86
N SER A 52 -29.70 -2.97 -7.30
CA SER A 52 -29.88 -3.29 -5.89
C SER A 52 -29.30 -4.68 -5.53
N LYS A 53 -29.51 -5.68 -6.40
CA LYS A 53 -28.90 -7.01 -6.26
C LYS A 53 -27.38 -6.96 -6.34
N THR A 54 -26.83 -6.15 -7.26
CA THR A 54 -25.38 -5.97 -7.40
C THR A 54 -24.80 -5.31 -6.14
N LYS A 55 -25.42 -4.23 -5.65
CA LYS A 55 -25.00 -3.57 -4.41
C LYS A 55 -25.01 -4.55 -3.21
N SER A 56 -26.10 -5.27 -3.03
CA SER A 56 -26.23 -6.25 -1.93
C SER A 56 -25.17 -7.36 -2.01
N LYS A 57 -24.89 -7.86 -3.22
CA LYS A 57 -23.82 -8.85 -3.42
C LYS A 57 -22.42 -8.30 -3.10
N VAL A 58 -22.16 -7.05 -3.46
CA VAL A 58 -20.88 -6.39 -3.15
C VAL A 58 -20.78 -6.11 -1.66
N SER A 59 -21.85 -5.60 -1.03
CA SER A 59 -21.90 -5.34 0.41
C SER A 59 -21.58 -6.61 1.21
N LYS A 60 -22.22 -7.73 0.86
CA LYS A 60 -21.94 -9.01 1.53
C LYS A 60 -20.47 -9.44 1.38
N LYS A 61 -19.88 -9.28 0.19
CA LYS A 61 -18.46 -9.59 0.00
C LYS A 61 -17.55 -8.70 0.83
N ILE A 62 -17.92 -7.42 1.03
CA ILE A 62 -17.17 -6.50 1.87
C ILE A 62 -17.26 -6.92 3.34
N GLU A 63 -18.45 -7.36 3.79
CA GLU A 63 -18.65 -7.90 5.15
C GLU A 63 -17.78 -9.15 5.37
N ASP A 64 -17.80 -10.11 4.43
CA ASP A 64 -16.97 -11.32 4.49
C ASP A 64 -15.47 -10.96 4.61
N ILE A 65 -14.98 -9.98 3.81
CA ILE A 65 -13.59 -9.50 3.87
C ILE A 65 -13.29 -8.80 5.20
N ALA A 66 -14.25 -8.02 5.73
CA ALA A 66 -14.07 -7.33 7.00
C ALA A 66 -13.94 -8.34 8.16
N ASP A 67 -14.73 -9.41 8.16
CA ASP A 67 -14.63 -10.47 9.15
C ASP A 67 -13.28 -11.20 9.09
N ASP A 68 -12.80 -11.55 7.90
CA ASP A 68 -11.48 -12.14 7.68
C ASP A 68 -10.35 -11.23 8.20
N LEU A 69 -10.46 -9.90 7.98
CA LEU A 69 -9.49 -8.93 8.47
C LEU A 69 -9.51 -8.81 10.00
N ILE A 70 -10.70 -8.78 10.61
CA ILE A 70 -10.85 -8.73 12.08
C ILE A 70 -10.19 -9.97 12.71
N GLU A 71 -10.42 -11.15 12.14
CA GLU A 71 -9.78 -12.38 12.61
C GLU A 71 -8.26 -12.33 12.47
N LEU A 72 -7.76 -11.81 11.33
CA LEU A 72 -6.33 -11.66 11.09
C LEU A 72 -5.68 -10.69 12.10
N TYR A 73 -6.32 -9.56 12.38
CA TYR A 73 -5.83 -8.58 13.37
C TYR A 73 -5.86 -9.17 14.78
N ALA A 74 -6.92 -9.87 15.15
CA ALA A 74 -7.00 -10.52 16.46
C ALA A 74 -5.92 -11.58 16.66
N LYS A 75 -5.63 -12.40 15.64
CA LYS A 75 -4.50 -13.35 15.65
C LYS A 75 -3.16 -12.65 15.82
N ARG A 76 -2.92 -11.58 15.05
CA ARG A 76 -1.66 -10.81 15.13
C ARG A 76 -1.47 -10.19 16.52
N GLU A 77 -2.52 -9.65 17.12
CA GLU A 77 -2.45 -9.03 18.44
C GLU A 77 -2.21 -10.06 19.56
N ALA A 78 -2.71 -11.29 19.38
CA ALA A 78 -2.51 -12.39 20.31
C ALA A 78 -1.09 -13.00 20.22
N GLU A 79 -0.37 -12.81 19.10
CA GLU A 79 0.97 -13.35 18.93
C GLU A 79 2.03 -12.49 19.62
N ARG A 80 3.02 -13.17 20.19
CA ARG A 80 4.20 -12.50 20.75
C ARG A 80 5.17 -12.17 19.62
N GLY A 81 5.41 -10.87 19.40
CA GLY A 81 6.41 -10.37 18.49
C GLY A 81 7.82 -10.39 19.07
N TYR A 82 8.80 -10.17 18.22
CA TYR A 82 10.18 -9.94 18.62
C TYR A 82 10.33 -8.48 19.06
N ALA A 83 10.81 -8.25 20.28
CA ALA A 83 11.14 -6.92 20.77
C ALA A 83 12.61 -6.63 20.43
N PHE A 84 12.84 -5.69 19.54
CA PHE A 84 14.19 -5.24 19.18
C PHE A 84 14.79 -4.41 20.32
N GLY A 85 16.11 -4.49 20.49
CA GLY A 85 16.83 -3.67 21.45
C GLY A 85 16.84 -2.18 21.10
N PRO A 86 17.28 -1.32 22.02
CA PRO A 86 17.48 0.11 21.74
C PRO A 86 18.54 0.33 20.65
N ASP A 87 18.50 1.52 20.05
CA ASP A 87 19.52 1.89 19.08
C ASP A 87 20.92 1.93 19.71
N ASP A 88 21.90 1.46 18.96
CA ASP A 88 23.32 1.53 19.29
C ASP A 88 24.05 2.52 18.36
N GLU A 89 25.35 2.65 18.55
CA GLU A 89 26.19 3.52 17.72
C GLU A 89 26.17 3.11 16.25
N TYR A 90 26.01 1.82 15.95
CA TYR A 90 25.99 1.31 14.59
C TYR A 90 24.71 1.69 13.84
N GLN A 91 23.56 1.73 14.54
CA GLN A 91 22.32 2.28 14.00
C GLN A 91 22.47 3.78 13.70
N LYS A 92 23.11 4.50 14.60
CA LYS A 92 23.35 5.92 14.44
C LYS A 92 24.29 6.19 13.26
N GLU A 93 25.37 5.44 13.11
CA GLU A 93 26.28 5.53 11.98
C GLU A 93 25.55 5.34 10.65
N PHE A 94 24.65 4.35 10.56
CA PHE A 94 23.82 4.14 9.39
C PHE A 94 22.91 5.35 9.10
N GLU A 95 22.31 5.95 10.11
CA GLU A 95 21.42 7.09 9.96
C GLU A 95 22.19 8.36 9.60
N ASP A 96 23.33 8.63 10.24
CA ASP A 96 24.20 9.77 9.98
C ASP A 96 24.85 9.72 8.57
N ALA A 97 24.98 8.50 8.00
CA ALA A 97 25.44 8.34 6.60
C ALA A 97 24.37 8.71 5.55
N PHE A 98 23.18 9.14 5.94
CA PHE A 98 22.18 9.63 5.01
C PHE A 98 22.60 11.00 4.43
N PRO A 99 22.69 11.16 3.09
CA PRO A 99 23.32 12.34 2.49
C PRO A 99 22.44 13.60 2.50
N TYR A 100 21.21 13.52 3.01
CA TYR A 100 20.24 14.62 3.02
C TYR A 100 19.84 14.97 4.44
N SER A 101 19.41 16.24 4.65
CA SER A 101 18.80 16.64 5.91
C SER A 101 17.39 16.09 6.02
N GLU A 102 17.09 15.43 7.14
CA GLU A 102 15.76 14.93 7.43
C GLU A 102 14.76 16.05 7.75
N THR A 103 13.52 15.82 7.41
CA THR A 103 12.42 16.65 7.88
C THR A 103 11.98 16.20 9.29
N ASP A 104 11.33 17.10 10.04
CA ASP A 104 10.78 16.78 11.35
C ASP A 104 9.81 15.59 11.32
N ASP A 105 9.05 15.46 10.22
CA ASP A 105 8.12 14.35 10.03
C ASP A 105 8.83 13.02 9.78
N GLN A 106 9.96 13.01 9.08
CA GLN A 106 10.78 11.81 8.90
C GLN A 106 11.40 11.37 10.21
N LEU A 107 11.95 12.30 10.99
CA LEU A 107 12.52 12.01 12.30
C LEU A 107 11.47 11.47 13.26
N ARG A 108 10.30 12.11 13.34
CA ARG A 108 9.18 11.65 14.16
C ARG A 108 8.71 10.25 13.76
N SER A 109 8.48 10.03 12.46
CA SER A 109 8.03 8.73 11.94
C SER A 109 9.04 7.62 12.21
N THR A 110 10.33 7.91 12.07
CA THR A 110 11.42 6.97 12.38
C THR A 110 11.41 6.62 13.87
N ALA A 111 11.31 7.60 14.75
CA ALA A 111 11.27 7.38 16.20
C ALA A 111 10.05 6.54 16.61
N GLU A 112 8.87 6.82 16.06
CA GLU A 112 7.66 6.06 16.33
C GLU A 112 7.75 4.61 15.86
N ILE A 113 8.31 4.36 14.66
CA ILE A 113 8.53 3.02 14.13
C ILE A 113 9.48 2.23 15.03
N LYS A 114 10.61 2.83 15.40
CA LYS A 114 11.59 2.19 16.30
C LYS A 114 10.97 1.84 17.65
N HIS A 115 10.19 2.75 18.21
CA HIS A 115 9.47 2.51 19.45
C HIS A 115 8.47 1.34 19.34
N ASP A 116 7.77 1.22 18.19
CA ASP A 116 6.87 0.08 17.98
C ASP A 116 7.64 -1.22 17.78
N MET A 117 8.81 -1.21 17.13
CA MET A 117 9.67 -2.38 16.97
C MET A 117 10.23 -2.89 18.31
N GLU A 118 10.38 -2.02 19.32
CA GLU A 118 10.87 -2.37 20.65
C GLU A 118 9.82 -3.04 21.56
N LYS A 119 8.56 -3.08 21.11
CA LYS A 119 7.47 -3.76 21.80
C LYS A 119 7.46 -5.27 21.52
N ALA A 120 7.09 -6.08 22.51
CA ALA A 120 6.99 -7.53 22.38
C ALA A 120 5.71 -7.97 21.63
N ARG A 121 5.35 -7.25 20.57
CA ARG A 121 4.20 -7.56 19.70
C ARG A 121 4.56 -7.27 18.24
N PRO A 122 3.99 -8.00 17.27
CA PRO A 122 4.20 -7.71 15.87
C PRO A 122 3.75 -6.27 15.54
N MET A 123 4.67 -5.51 14.90
CA MET A 123 4.34 -4.16 14.45
C MET A 123 3.48 -4.21 13.19
N ASP A 124 2.41 -3.41 13.18
CA ASP A 124 1.63 -3.10 11.98
C ASP A 124 1.45 -1.59 11.90
N ARG A 125 2.21 -0.95 11.00
CA ARG A 125 2.24 0.51 10.90
C ARG A 125 2.12 0.97 9.46
N LEU A 126 1.20 1.86 9.19
CA LEU A 126 1.05 2.55 7.92
C LEU A 126 1.83 3.86 7.95
N LEU A 127 2.81 3.99 7.05
CA LEU A 127 3.53 5.23 6.79
C LEU A 127 2.94 5.94 5.58
N VAL A 128 2.37 7.11 5.78
CA VAL A 128 1.73 7.93 4.73
C VAL A 128 2.56 9.18 4.46
N GLY A 129 2.74 9.50 3.19
CA GLY A 129 3.45 10.71 2.75
C GLY A 129 3.43 10.81 1.23
N ASP A 130 3.62 11.99 0.70
CA ASP A 130 3.65 12.24 -0.74
C ASP A 130 4.84 11.55 -1.44
N VAL A 131 4.80 11.52 -2.77
CA VAL A 131 5.90 10.98 -3.59
C VAL A 131 7.15 11.85 -3.41
N GLY A 132 8.30 11.22 -3.21
CA GLY A 132 9.57 11.92 -3.02
C GLY A 132 9.88 12.36 -1.58
N PHE A 133 8.99 12.14 -0.61
CA PHE A 133 9.18 12.53 0.81
C PHE A 133 9.97 11.51 1.65
N GLY A 134 10.81 10.70 1.00
CA GLY A 134 11.80 9.86 1.70
C GLY A 134 11.23 8.69 2.51
N LYS A 135 9.99 8.24 2.25
CA LYS A 135 9.40 7.06 2.92
C LYS A 135 10.30 5.83 2.88
N THR A 136 11.04 5.65 1.80
CA THR A 136 11.98 4.55 1.64
C THR A 136 13.11 4.62 2.66
N GLU A 137 13.68 5.79 2.92
CA GLU A 137 14.74 5.95 3.93
C GLU A 137 14.23 5.58 5.33
N VAL A 138 13.03 6.03 5.70
CA VAL A 138 12.40 5.65 6.99
C VAL A 138 12.23 4.13 7.10
N ALA A 139 11.82 3.47 6.01
CA ALA A 139 11.72 2.01 5.97
C ALA A 139 13.10 1.31 6.05
N LEU A 140 14.14 1.89 5.44
CA LEU A 140 15.50 1.33 5.49
C LEU A 140 16.11 1.42 6.89
N ARG A 141 15.84 2.48 7.65
CA ARG A 141 16.25 2.60 9.06
C ARG A 141 15.63 1.51 9.93
N ALA A 142 14.34 1.22 9.72
CA ALA A 142 13.68 0.10 10.38
C ALA A 142 14.25 -1.25 9.95
N ALA A 143 14.52 -1.42 8.65
CA ALA A 143 15.14 -2.62 8.12
C ALA A 143 16.53 -2.86 8.72
N PHE A 144 17.36 -1.81 8.79
CA PHE A 144 18.69 -1.91 9.36
C PHE A 144 18.66 -2.32 10.86
N LYS A 145 17.72 -1.74 11.64
CA LYS A 145 17.49 -2.13 13.04
C LYS A 145 17.18 -3.63 13.16
N ALA A 146 16.38 -4.18 12.26
CA ALA A 146 16.09 -5.62 12.26
C ALA A 146 17.30 -6.46 11.83
N ILE A 147 18.05 -6.05 10.83
CA ILE A 147 19.21 -6.75 10.29
C ILE A 147 20.33 -6.83 11.34
N LYS A 148 20.57 -5.76 12.08
CA LYS A 148 21.56 -5.74 13.20
C LYS A 148 21.34 -6.86 14.21
N GLU A 149 20.09 -7.23 14.44
CA GLU A 149 19.71 -8.30 15.35
C GLU A 149 19.54 -9.65 14.64
N ASN A 150 20.20 -9.83 13.51
CA ASN A 150 20.20 -11.05 12.71
C ASN A 150 18.79 -11.48 12.26
N LYS A 151 17.91 -10.52 11.99
CA LYS A 151 16.60 -10.78 11.37
C LYS A 151 16.68 -10.51 9.88
N GLN A 152 15.95 -11.31 9.12
CA GLN A 152 15.78 -11.09 7.68
C GLN A 152 14.62 -10.14 7.42
N VAL A 153 14.76 -9.31 6.40
CA VAL A 153 13.75 -8.34 5.99
C VAL A 153 13.30 -8.63 4.56
N ALA A 154 12.01 -8.75 4.37
CA ALA A 154 11.40 -8.86 3.05
C ALA A 154 10.73 -7.54 2.67
N PHE A 155 11.13 -6.96 1.54
CA PHE A 155 10.59 -5.71 1.00
C PHE A 155 9.70 -6.02 -0.22
N LEU A 156 8.38 -6.00 -0.01
CA LEU A 156 7.41 -6.33 -1.05
C LEU A 156 6.97 -5.10 -1.84
N VAL A 157 6.99 -5.20 -3.16
CA VAL A 157 6.59 -4.11 -4.07
C VAL A 157 5.68 -4.61 -5.19
N PRO A 158 4.78 -3.78 -5.73
CA PRO A 158 3.76 -4.21 -6.68
C PRO A 158 4.29 -4.46 -8.09
N THR A 159 5.46 -3.92 -8.48
CA THR A 159 5.98 -4.02 -9.84
C THR A 159 7.46 -4.36 -9.88
N THR A 160 7.89 -4.99 -10.98
CA THR A 160 9.31 -5.32 -11.22
C THR A 160 10.21 -4.09 -11.37
N ILE A 161 9.65 -2.97 -11.85
CA ILE A 161 10.39 -1.71 -11.96
C ILE A 161 10.70 -1.16 -10.56
N LEU A 162 9.70 -1.13 -9.68
CA LEU A 162 9.90 -0.72 -8.29
C LEU A 162 10.85 -1.68 -7.55
N ALA A 163 10.76 -2.99 -7.81
CA ALA A 163 11.72 -3.95 -7.25
C ALA A 163 13.16 -3.62 -7.62
N GLN A 164 13.41 -3.27 -8.89
CA GLN A 164 14.74 -2.87 -9.33
C GLN A 164 15.17 -1.55 -8.68
N GLN A 165 14.33 -0.53 -8.67
CA GLN A 165 14.64 0.77 -8.05
C GLN A 165 14.98 0.62 -6.56
N HIS A 166 14.20 -0.15 -5.81
CA HIS A 166 14.48 -0.38 -4.40
C HIS A 166 15.74 -1.22 -4.20
N PHE A 167 15.98 -2.21 -5.06
CA PHE A 167 17.20 -3.00 -5.00
C PHE A 167 18.45 -2.12 -5.19
N ASP A 168 18.44 -1.23 -6.18
CA ASP A 168 19.54 -0.32 -6.47
C ASP A 168 19.75 0.66 -5.29
N THR A 169 18.68 1.27 -4.80
CA THR A 169 18.71 2.17 -3.63
C THR A 169 19.25 1.47 -2.38
N MET A 170 18.80 0.24 -2.11
CA MET A 170 19.25 -0.54 -0.96
C MET A 170 20.72 -0.94 -1.11
N THR A 171 21.14 -1.35 -2.30
CA THR A 171 22.54 -1.72 -2.57
C THR A 171 23.46 -0.52 -2.32
N GLU A 172 23.10 0.66 -2.81
CA GLU A 172 23.84 1.89 -2.56
C GLU A 172 23.85 2.26 -1.06
N ARG A 173 22.69 2.24 -0.43
CA ARG A 173 22.52 2.67 0.96
C ARG A 173 23.22 1.76 1.98
N PHE A 174 23.35 0.47 1.66
CA PHE A 174 24.02 -0.51 2.50
C PHE A 174 25.47 -0.81 2.06
N GLU A 175 26.01 -0.10 1.10
CA GLU A 175 27.33 -0.38 0.52
C GLU A 175 28.45 -0.50 1.58
N ASN A 176 28.43 0.35 2.60
CA ASN A 176 29.44 0.38 3.65
C ASN A 176 29.07 -0.48 4.88
N PHE A 177 28.01 -1.27 4.79
CA PHE A 177 27.51 -2.10 5.89
C PHE A 177 27.49 -3.58 5.47
N PRO A 178 27.73 -4.52 6.37
CA PRO A 178 27.76 -5.96 6.06
C PRO A 178 26.34 -6.52 5.85
N VAL A 179 25.59 -5.95 4.93
CA VAL A 179 24.22 -6.33 4.59
C VAL A 179 24.18 -6.97 3.21
N ASN A 180 23.59 -8.14 3.12
CA ASN A 180 23.38 -8.81 1.84
C ASN A 180 22.00 -8.46 1.29
N VAL A 181 21.96 -7.77 0.15
CA VAL A 181 20.73 -7.39 -0.55
C VAL A 181 20.51 -8.30 -1.74
N ALA A 182 19.35 -8.95 -1.81
CA ALA A 182 18.96 -9.81 -2.91
C ALA A 182 17.59 -9.40 -3.47
N MET A 183 17.38 -9.65 -4.76
CA MET A 183 16.10 -9.33 -5.42
C MET A 183 15.46 -10.57 -6.03
N LEU A 184 14.17 -10.77 -5.72
CA LEU A 184 13.31 -11.75 -6.37
C LEU A 184 12.37 -11.04 -7.36
N SER A 185 12.57 -11.24 -8.64
CA SER A 185 11.68 -10.70 -9.68
C SER A 185 11.77 -11.56 -10.94
N ARG A 186 10.84 -11.37 -11.87
CA ARG A 186 10.88 -12.03 -13.19
C ARG A 186 12.10 -11.66 -14.06
N PHE A 187 12.83 -10.60 -13.70
CA PHE A 187 14.06 -10.21 -14.40
C PHE A 187 15.28 -11.01 -13.96
N ARG A 188 15.17 -11.81 -12.90
CA ARG A 188 16.21 -12.72 -12.45
C ARG A 188 16.04 -14.09 -13.09
N THR A 189 17.16 -14.74 -13.40
CA THR A 189 17.15 -16.12 -13.91
C THR A 189 16.61 -17.09 -12.85
N LYS A 190 16.08 -18.22 -13.26
CA LYS A 190 15.57 -19.24 -12.34
C LYS A 190 16.63 -19.71 -11.33
N LYS A 191 17.88 -19.79 -11.76
CA LYS A 191 19.01 -20.13 -10.90
C LYS A 191 19.20 -19.08 -9.80
N GLN A 192 19.26 -17.78 -10.16
CA GLN A 192 19.38 -16.69 -9.19
C GLN A 192 18.20 -16.62 -8.21
N GLN A 193 16.97 -16.89 -8.71
CA GLN A 193 15.81 -16.94 -7.82
C GLN A 193 15.94 -18.07 -6.79
N ASN A 194 16.34 -19.26 -7.22
CA ASN A 194 16.53 -20.39 -6.32
C ASN A 194 17.63 -20.13 -5.30
N GLU A 195 18.77 -19.57 -5.72
CA GLU A 195 19.87 -19.20 -4.82
C GLU A 195 19.40 -18.19 -3.75
N THR A 196 18.61 -17.20 -4.14
CA THR A 196 18.03 -16.23 -3.19
C THR A 196 17.06 -16.92 -2.22
N ILE A 197 16.21 -17.82 -2.70
CA ILE A 197 15.25 -18.54 -1.85
C ILE A 197 15.98 -19.47 -0.86
N GLU A 198 17.08 -20.11 -1.27
CA GLU A 198 17.90 -20.95 -0.38
C GLU A 198 18.59 -20.16 0.73
N GLN A 199 18.84 -18.87 0.53
CA GLN A 199 19.41 -17.97 1.53
C GLN A 199 18.38 -17.46 2.56
N ILE A 200 17.09 -17.59 2.26
CA ILE A 200 15.99 -17.25 3.17
C ILE A 200 15.73 -18.47 4.06
N ARG A 201 16.33 -18.49 5.25
CA ARG A 201 16.18 -19.59 6.23
C ARG A 201 15.87 -19.08 7.61
#